data_403f8b18df48eb2e4929e11217930748
#
_entry.id   403f8b18df48eb2e4929e11217930748
#
_cell.length_a   1.000
_cell.length_b   1.000
_cell.length_c   1.000
_cell.angle_alpha   90.00
_cell.angle_beta   90.00
_cell.angle_gamma   90.00
#
_symmetry.space_group_name_H-M   'P 1'
#
loop_
_entity.id
_entity.type
_entity.pdbx_description
1 polymer ?
#
loop_
_entity_poly.entity_id
_entity_poly.type
_entity_poly.pdbx_seq_one_letter_code
_entity_poly.pdbx_strand_id
1 'polypeptide(L)'
;MEKHVLWSALASALVLASCNAGKGTVTENELKGNWVEVMPANQQIVQGVTLEEGGKATSIGMATLKYERWKLTDGARLILEGKSIGNGQTIDFADTLDVVSLSGDTLTLGKGEMYRIQYVRQQEGEGLIGGSDAAMGYTWSKMLQKKIRVFEEGTRVHSVADPNSSVAGYLVFASDSSQVEFFYPETDVVLDRRTRPDGTPVWNVEDDDTYLVEKAESE
;
A
#
# COMPACT_ATOMS: atom_id res chain seq x y z
N MET A 1 1.53 63.25 -46.00
CA MET A 1 1.15 62.69 -44.71
C MET A 1 1.33 61.19 -44.86
N GLU A 2 2.54 60.64 -44.58
CA GLU A 2 2.84 59.22 -44.64
C GLU A 2 2.80 58.67 -43.22
N LYS A 3 1.97 57.60 -43.04
CA LYS A 3 1.82 56.91 -41.77
C LYS A 3 2.77 55.70 -41.78
N HIS A 4 3.84 55.76 -41.03
CA HIS A 4 4.72 54.63 -40.80
C HIS A 4 4.06 53.68 -39.78
N VAL A 5 3.74 52.48 -40.22
CA VAL A 5 3.29 51.35 -39.37
C VAL A 5 4.53 50.57 -38.96
N LEU A 6 4.88 50.65 -37.67
CA LEU A 6 5.94 49.86 -37.06
C LEU A 6 5.38 48.47 -36.72
N TRP A 7 5.85 47.43 -37.41
CA TRP A 7 5.62 46.05 -37.05
C TRP A 7 6.66 45.62 -36.00
N SER A 8 6.20 45.46 -34.77
CA SER A 8 6.98 44.82 -33.73
C SER A 8 6.83 43.30 -33.85
N ALA A 9 7.90 42.65 -34.30
CA ALA A 9 8.02 41.21 -34.30
C ALA A 9 8.22 40.72 -32.87
N LEU A 10 7.22 40.06 -32.30
CA LEU A 10 7.32 39.35 -31.03
C LEU A 10 8.02 38.00 -31.30
N ALA A 11 9.30 37.94 -30.97
CA ALA A 11 10.05 36.68 -30.98
C ALA A 11 9.64 35.85 -29.74
N SER A 12 8.73 34.91 -29.94
CA SER A 12 8.42 33.87 -28.92
C SER A 12 9.59 32.91 -28.80
N ALA A 13 10.41 33.09 -27.76
CA ALA A 13 11.41 32.12 -27.39
C ALA A 13 10.68 30.89 -26.80
N LEU A 14 10.55 29.81 -27.59
CA LEU A 14 10.20 28.50 -27.08
C LEU A 14 11.37 28.01 -26.22
N VAL A 15 11.22 28.11 -24.91
CA VAL A 15 12.08 27.39 -23.97
C VAL A 15 11.67 25.92 -24.03
N LEU A 16 12.37 25.14 -24.85
CA LEU A 16 12.32 23.69 -24.76
C LEU A 16 12.98 23.31 -23.42
N ALA A 17 12.16 23.13 -22.40
CA ALA A 17 12.59 22.45 -21.19
C ALA A 17 12.92 21.01 -21.59
N SER A 18 14.18 20.78 -21.94
CA SER A 18 14.76 19.46 -22.05
C SER A 18 14.67 18.82 -20.67
N CYS A 19 13.70 17.93 -20.47
CA CYS A 19 13.71 16.98 -19.37
C CYS A 19 14.91 16.04 -19.57
N ASN A 20 16.09 16.53 -19.19
CA ASN A 20 17.18 15.61 -18.88
C ASN A 20 16.71 14.80 -17.68
N ALA A 21 16.36 13.54 -17.91
CA ALA A 21 16.26 12.51 -16.88
C ALA A 21 17.69 12.20 -16.39
N GLY A 22 18.37 13.20 -15.85
CA GLY A 22 19.55 13.03 -15.05
C GLY A 22 19.13 12.27 -13.80
N LYS A 23 19.88 11.23 -13.41
CA LYS A 23 19.73 10.57 -12.11
C LYS A 23 19.70 11.66 -11.04
N GLY A 24 18.51 12.02 -10.58
CA GLY A 24 18.32 12.97 -9.49
C GLY A 24 19.00 12.38 -8.26
N THR A 25 19.80 13.18 -7.59
CA THR A 25 20.36 12.80 -6.29
C THR A 25 19.20 12.71 -5.32
N VAL A 26 18.93 11.53 -4.81
CA VAL A 26 17.92 11.28 -3.79
C VAL A 26 18.55 11.53 -2.41
N THR A 27 17.79 12.07 -1.49
CA THR A 27 18.21 12.29 -0.11
C THR A 27 17.72 11.16 0.81
N GLU A 28 18.40 10.98 1.96
CA GLU A 28 17.92 10.02 2.97
C GLU A 28 16.52 10.34 3.46
N ASN A 29 16.15 11.62 3.59
CA ASN A 29 14.82 12.02 4.03
C ASN A 29 13.71 11.60 3.04
N GLU A 30 14.00 11.60 1.76
CA GLU A 30 13.06 11.16 0.74
C GLU A 30 12.91 9.63 0.73
N LEU A 31 13.92 8.89 1.17
CA LEU A 31 13.87 7.43 1.26
C LEU A 31 13.27 6.91 2.55
N LYS A 32 13.19 7.69 3.63
CA LYS A 32 12.56 7.24 4.88
C LYS A 32 11.11 6.85 4.67
N GLY A 33 10.67 5.82 5.35
CA GLY A 33 9.28 5.34 5.33
C GLY A 33 9.17 3.85 5.04
N ASN A 34 7.92 3.42 4.88
CA ASN A 34 7.57 2.04 4.60
C ASN A 34 7.44 1.85 3.09
N TRP A 35 8.23 0.96 2.53
CA TRP A 35 8.27 0.65 1.11
C TRP A 35 7.82 -0.77 0.86
N VAL A 36 6.69 -0.95 0.19
CA VAL A 36 6.11 -2.25 -0.13
C VAL A 36 6.31 -2.54 -1.60
N GLU A 37 6.81 -3.73 -1.89
CA GLU A 37 7.04 -4.19 -3.26
C GLU A 37 5.74 -4.33 -4.04
N VAL A 38 5.72 -3.82 -5.27
CA VAL A 38 4.61 -4.01 -6.19
C VAL A 38 4.69 -5.42 -6.77
N MET A 39 3.87 -6.31 -6.21
CA MET A 39 3.80 -7.71 -6.66
C MET A 39 2.75 -7.88 -7.77
N PRO A 40 2.90 -8.88 -8.64
CA PRO A 40 1.84 -9.26 -9.57
C PRO A 40 0.53 -9.58 -8.84
N ALA A 41 -0.60 -9.22 -9.44
CA ALA A 41 -1.94 -9.28 -8.83
C ALA A 41 -2.37 -10.67 -8.29
N ASN A 42 -1.66 -11.73 -8.65
CA ASN A 42 -1.92 -13.10 -8.18
C ASN A 42 -1.08 -13.51 -6.96
N GLN A 43 -0.27 -12.61 -6.40
CA GLN A 43 0.56 -12.89 -5.23
C GLN A 43 0.06 -12.04 -4.05
N GLN A 44 -0.52 -12.70 -3.06
CA GLN A 44 -1.00 -12.09 -1.82
C GLN A 44 0.11 -11.85 -0.78
N ILE A 45 1.37 -11.93 -1.19
CA ILE A 45 2.51 -11.76 -0.30
C ILE A 45 2.87 -10.27 -0.27
N VAL A 46 2.68 -9.64 0.86
CA VAL A 46 3.17 -8.28 1.12
C VAL A 46 4.59 -8.37 1.63
N GLN A 47 5.55 -7.88 0.88
CA GLN A 47 6.95 -7.80 1.31
C GLN A 47 7.54 -6.43 1.00
N GLY A 48 8.57 -6.06 1.77
CA GLY A 48 9.18 -4.74 1.59
C GLY A 48 10.18 -4.41 2.69
N VAL A 49 10.45 -3.11 2.83
CA VAL A 49 11.41 -2.60 3.81
C VAL A 49 10.92 -1.29 4.41
N THR A 50 11.07 -1.15 5.72
CA THR A 50 10.97 0.13 6.42
C THR A 50 12.36 0.72 6.55
N LEU A 51 12.53 1.97 6.12
CA LEU A 51 13.76 2.75 6.25
C LEU A 51 13.55 3.83 7.29
N GLU A 52 14.19 3.68 8.46
CA GLU A 52 14.02 4.57 9.60
C GLU A 52 15.18 5.58 9.69
N GLU A 53 14.96 6.60 10.49
CA GLU A 53 16.01 7.56 10.83
C GLU A 53 17.20 6.89 11.54
N GLY A 54 18.39 7.43 11.35
CA GLY A 54 19.61 6.86 11.92
C GLY A 54 20.11 5.60 11.22
N GLY A 55 19.59 5.30 10.02
CA GLY A 55 20.06 4.17 9.21
C GLY A 55 19.57 2.80 9.66
N LYS A 56 18.51 2.73 10.49
CA LYS A 56 17.87 1.48 10.86
C LYS A 56 16.91 1.02 9.75
N ALA A 57 16.93 -0.28 9.44
CA ALA A 57 16.00 -0.89 8.51
C ALA A 57 15.28 -2.08 9.14
N THR A 58 14.05 -2.33 8.68
CA THR A 58 13.25 -3.47 9.14
C THR A 58 12.55 -4.10 7.93
N SER A 59 12.56 -5.42 7.85
CA SER A 59 11.87 -6.16 6.80
C SER A 59 10.36 -6.17 7.03
N ILE A 60 9.61 -6.00 5.96
CA ILE A 60 8.15 -6.16 5.93
C ILE A 60 7.86 -7.50 5.29
N GLY A 61 7.09 -8.35 5.96
CA GLY A 61 6.58 -9.60 5.39
C GLY A 61 7.59 -10.69 5.03
N MET A 62 8.85 -10.55 5.42
CA MET A 62 9.90 -11.51 5.09
C MET A 62 10.41 -12.24 6.35
N ALA A 63 10.14 -13.55 6.45
CA ALA A 63 10.55 -14.35 7.59
C ALA A 63 12.04 -14.73 7.55
N THR A 64 12.58 -14.92 6.35
CA THR A 64 13.93 -15.44 6.11
C THR A 64 14.95 -14.37 5.78
N LEU A 65 14.54 -13.16 5.47
CA LEU A 65 15.39 -12.03 5.16
C LEU A 65 15.08 -10.91 6.14
N LYS A 66 16.04 -10.58 7.01
CA LYS A 66 15.89 -9.53 8.02
C LYS A 66 16.85 -8.39 7.71
N TYR A 67 16.33 -7.27 7.23
CA TYR A 67 17.07 -6.03 7.16
C TYR A 67 17.27 -5.46 8.57
N GLU A 68 18.45 -4.90 8.84
CA GLU A 68 18.80 -4.30 10.12
C GLU A 68 19.27 -2.85 9.96
N ARG A 69 19.99 -2.57 8.88
CA ARG A 69 20.54 -1.24 8.59
C ARG A 69 20.43 -0.87 7.11
N TRP A 70 20.39 0.42 6.87
CA TRP A 70 20.49 0.98 5.54
C TRP A 70 21.38 2.22 5.53
N LYS A 71 21.91 2.53 4.37
CA LYS A 71 22.61 3.78 4.08
C LYS A 71 22.47 4.15 2.62
N LEU A 72 22.43 5.45 2.35
CA LEU A 72 22.48 5.99 1.00
C LEU A 72 23.92 6.44 0.70
N THR A 73 24.46 6.05 -0.44
CA THR A 73 25.78 6.49 -0.89
C THR A 73 25.67 7.19 -2.24
N ASP A 74 26.43 8.28 -2.42
CA ASP A 74 26.49 9.06 -3.65
C ASP A 74 25.11 9.56 -4.15
N GLY A 75 24.10 9.63 -3.24
CA GLY A 75 22.73 10.04 -3.55
C GLY A 75 22.01 9.14 -4.57
N ALA A 76 22.53 7.96 -4.87
CA ALA A 76 22.00 7.09 -5.90
C ALA A 76 22.11 5.59 -5.60
N ARG A 77 22.78 5.19 -4.52
CA ARG A 77 22.91 3.78 -4.13
C ARG A 77 22.44 3.55 -2.71
N LEU A 78 21.43 2.69 -2.58
CA LEU A 78 20.92 2.20 -1.31
C LEU A 78 21.64 0.89 -0.95
N ILE A 79 22.27 0.87 0.22
CA ILE A 79 22.86 -0.34 0.78
C ILE A 79 21.94 -0.82 1.91
N LEU A 80 21.52 -2.07 1.83
CA LEU A 80 20.70 -2.75 2.84
C LEU A 80 21.54 -3.87 3.46
N GLU A 81 21.74 -3.80 4.76
CA GLU A 81 22.50 -4.79 5.53
C GLU A 81 21.55 -5.55 6.45
N GLY A 82 21.81 -6.84 6.63
CA GLY A 82 20.94 -7.67 7.47
C GLY A 82 21.36 -9.12 7.51
N LYS A 83 20.41 -9.98 7.82
CA LYS A 83 20.60 -11.43 8.02
C LYS A 83 19.67 -12.24 7.13
N SER A 84 20.24 -13.21 6.43
CA SER A 84 19.48 -14.27 5.75
C SER A 84 19.43 -15.51 6.65
N ILE A 85 18.22 -16.00 6.93
CA ILE A 85 17.96 -17.10 7.83
C ILE A 85 17.35 -18.26 7.03
N GLY A 86 18.04 -19.38 6.99
CA GLY A 86 17.56 -20.56 6.27
C GLY A 86 18.38 -21.80 6.59
N ASN A 87 17.77 -22.96 6.48
CA ASN A 87 18.43 -24.26 6.70
C ASN A 87 19.22 -24.36 8.03
N GLY A 88 18.69 -23.75 9.10
CA GLY A 88 19.34 -23.72 10.40
C GLY A 88 20.57 -22.81 10.49
N GLN A 89 20.84 -22.02 9.46
CA GLN A 89 21.96 -21.07 9.40
C GLN A 89 21.46 -19.63 9.35
N THR A 90 22.30 -18.74 9.86
CA THR A 90 22.10 -17.29 9.76
C THR A 90 23.37 -16.69 9.15
N ILE A 91 23.20 -16.00 8.02
CA ILE A 91 24.29 -15.44 7.23
C ILE A 91 24.08 -13.92 7.14
N ASP A 92 25.11 -13.15 7.51
CA ASP A 92 25.10 -11.70 7.30
C ASP A 92 25.19 -11.39 5.79
N PHE A 93 24.47 -10.38 5.35
CA PHE A 93 24.53 -9.92 3.96
C PHE A 93 24.54 -8.38 3.89
N ALA A 94 25.05 -7.89 2.78
CA ALA A 94 24.91 -6.49 2.37
C ALA A 94 24.51 -6.46 0.90
N ASP A 95 23.37 -5.89 0.63
CA ASP A 95 22.86 -5.73 -0.74
C ASP A 95 22.98 -4.27 -1.17
N THR A 96 23.54 -4.04 -2.34
CA THR A 96 23.72 -2.71 -2.91
C THR A 96 22.79 -2.57 -4.12
N LEU A 97 21.86 -1.64 -4.03
CA LEU A 97 20.85 -1.38 -5.04
C LEU A 97 20.99 0.05 -5.58
N ASP A 98 20.90 0.21 -6.87
CA ASP A 98 20.82 1.53 -7.49
C ASP A 98 19.43 2.10 -7.28
N VAL A 99 19.32 3.34 -6.84
CA VAL A 99 18.06 4.10 -6.88
C VAL A 99 17.86 4.55 -8.32
N VAL A 100 17.03 3.81 -9.04
CA VAL A 100 16.74 4.06 -10.46
C VAL A 100 15.84 5.27 -10.62
N SER A 101 14.81 5.36 -9.79
CA SER A 101 13.90 6.50 -9.73
C SER A 101 13.20 6.58 -8.38
N LEU A 102 12.90 7.80 -7.97
CA LEU A 102 11.99 8.12 -6.87
C LEU A 102 11.06 9.22 -7.36
N SER A 103 9.77 8.96 -7.40
CA SER A 103 8.77 9.91 -7.87
C SER A 103 7.51 9.80 -7.02
N GLY A 104 7.25 10.80 -6.19
CA GLY A 104 6.18 10.77 -5.21
C GLY A 104 6.31 9.55 -4.29
N ASP A 105 5.29 8.72 -4.29
CA ASP A 105 5.23 7.50 -3.47
C ASP A 105 5.72 6.24 -4.19
N THR A 106 6.42 6.39 -5.31
CA THR A 106 6.97 5.26 -6.07
C THR A 106 8.50 5.28 -6.06
N LEU A 107 9.11 4.20 -5.58
CA LEU A 107 10.55 3.97 -5.55
C LEU A 107 10.89 2.78 -6.45
N THR A 108 11.79 2.96 -7.40
CA THR A 108 12.33 1.85 -8.21
C THR A 108 13.79 1.63 -7.83
N LEU A 109 14.08 0.44 -7.34
CA LEU A 109 15.43 -0.04 -7.06
C LEU A 109 15.89 -1.01 -8.14
N GLY A 110 17.20 -1.07 -8.36
CA GLY A 110 17.76 -1.96 -9.36
C GLY A 110 19.14 -2.51 -8.98
N LYS A 111 19.51 -3.62 -9.61
CA LYS A 111 20.84 -4.22 -9.52
C LYS A 111 21.28 -4.61 -10.92
N GLY A 112 22.26 -3.86 -11.46
CA GLY A 112 22.62 -3.97 -12.86
C GLY A 112 21.51 -3.52 -13.80
N GLU A 113 21.52 -4.01 -15.03
CA GLU A 113 20.56 -3.57 -16.06
C GLU A 113 19.23 -4.35 -16.05
N MET A 114 19.25 -5.60 -15.62
CA MET A 114 18.11 -6.52 -15.77
C MET A 114 17.24 -6.67 -14.54
N TYR A 115 17.73 -6.29 -13.36
CA TYR A 115 16.94 -6.45 -12.14
C TYR A 115 16.36 -5.11 -11.72
N ARG A 116 15.06 -5.05 -11.63
CA ARG A 116 14.29 -3.88 -11.17
C ARG A 116 13.17 -4.34 -10.26
N ILE A 117 13.04 -3.67 -9.13
CA ILE A 117 11.92 -3.83 -8.22
C ILE A 117 11.28 -2.47 -8.02
N GLN A 118 9.97 -2.42 -8.14
CA GLN A 118 9.18 -1.24 -7.85
C GLN A 118 8.53 -1.38 -6.48
N TYR A 119 8.61 -0.33 -5.69
CA TYR A 119 7.99 -0.21 -4.39
C TYR A 119 7.03 0.97 -4.39
N VAL A 120 5.98 0.86 -3.60
CA VAL A 120 5.10 1.97 -3.26
C VAL A 120 5.26 2.31 -1.79
N ARG A 121 5.23 3.61 -1.49
CA ARG A 121 5.27 4.10 -0.12
C ARG A 121 3.93 3.80 0.53
N GLN A 122 3.97 3.12 1.68
CA GLN A 122 2.82 2.96 2.53
C GLN A 122 2.81 4.02 3.63
N GLN A 123 1.70 4.70 3.79
CA GLN A 123 1.55 5.70 4.86
C GLN A 123 1.47 5.01 6.23
N GLU A 124 1.93 5.68 7.28
CA GLU A 124 1.71 5.21 8.65
C GLU A 124 0.19 5.14 8.88
N GLY A 125 -0.31 3.96 9.24
CA GLY A 125 -1.75 3.71 9.40
C GLY A 125 -2.39 2.91 8.26
N GLU A 126 -1.79 2.80 7.07
CA GLU A 126 -2.17 1.81 6.07
C GLU A 126 -1.50 0.47 6.41
N GLY A 127 -2.20 -0.28 7.18
CA GLY A 127 -1.94 -1.59 7.72
C GLY A 127 -0.90 -2.47 7.08
N LEU A 128 0.35 -2.28 7.50
CA LEU A 128 1.41 -3.24 7.21
C LEU A 128 1.09 -4.58 7.88
N ILE A 129 0.44 -5.46 7.13
CA ILE A 129 0.33 -6.86 7.51
C ILE A 129 1.59 -7.57 7.01
N GLY A 130 2.57 -7.72 7.90
CA GLY A 130 3.76 -8.50 7.61
C GLY A 130 3.43 -9.99 7.37
N GLY A 131 4.28 -10.72 6.66
CA GLY A 131 4.04 -12.13 6.35
C GLY A 131 3.78 -12.99 7.59
N SER A 132 4.38 -12.69 8.75
CA SER A 132 4.07 -13.35 10.01
C SER A 132 2.66 -13.04 10.52
N ASP A 133 2.20 -11.80 10.39
CA ASP A 133 0.87 -11.39 10.80
C ASP A 133 -0.20 -12.02 9.90
N ALA A 134 0.01 -11.99 8.58
CA ALA A 134 -0.86 -12.68 7.62
C ALA A 134 -0.94 -14.18 7.89
N ALA A 135 0.20 -14.85 8.18
CA ALA A 135 0.25 -16.25 8.54
C ALA A 135 -0.49 -16.57 9.86
N MET A 136 -0.58 -15.58 10.77
CA MET A 136 -1.38 -15.68 12.00
C MET A 136 -2.85 -15.25 11.81
N GLY A 137 -3.26 -14.94 10.58
CA GLY A 137 -4.63 -14.57 10.24
C GLY A 137 -5.00 -13.13 10.58
N TYR A 138 -4.01 -12.26 10.79
CA TYR A 138 -4.28 -10.83 10.94
C TYR A 138 -4.53 -10.18 9.59
N THR A 139 -5.46 -9.25 9.57
CA THR A 139 -5.69 -8.30 8.49
C THR A 139 -5.79 -6.88 9.05
N TRP A 140 -5.67 -5.88 8.21
CA TRP A 140 -5.84 -4.50 8.61
C TRP A 140 -7.30 -4.09 8.46
N SER A 141 -7.87 -3.51 9.51
CA SER A 141 -9.15 -2.84 9.43
C SER A 141 -8.95 -1.35 9.13
N LYS A 142 -9.47 -0.91 7.99
CA LYS A 142 -9.46 0.50 7.58
C LYS A 142 -10.34 1.35 8.50
N MET A 143 -11.47 0.78 8.94
CA MET A 143 -12.40 1.43 9.84
C MET A 143 -11.82 1.57 11.26
N LEU A 144 -11.26 0.48 11.81
CA LEU A 144 -10.73 0.47 13.18
C LEU A 144 -9.30 0.98 13.28
N GLN A 145 -8.61 1.19 12.16
CA GLN A 145 -7.21 1.62 12.09
C GLN A 145 -6.28 0.73 12.94
N LYS A 146 -6.51 -0.57 12.92
CA LYS A 146 -5.73 -1.57 13.67
C LYS A 146 -5.70 -2.93 12.97
N LYS A 147 -4.74 -3.76 13.36
CA LYS A 147 -4.69 -5.16 12.96
C LYS A 147 -5.75 -5.95 13.73
N ILE A 148 -6.55 -6.73 13.01
CA ILE A 148 -7.60 -7.58 13.58
C ILE A 148 -7.51 -8.99 13.01
N ARG A 149 -8.12 -9.93 13.70
CA ARG A 149 -8.45 -11.25 13.17
C ARG A 149 -9.94 -11.28 12.84
N VAL A 150 -10.26 -11.16 11.55
CA VAL A 150 -11.67 -11.04 11.13
C VAL A 150 -12.55 -12.20 11.59
N PHE A 151 -11.98 -13.40 11.73
CA PHE A 151 -12.69 -14.57 12.21
C PHE A 151 -12.93 -14.59 13.75
N GLU A 152 -12.22 -13.74 14.50
CA GLU A 152 -12.40 -13.58 15.95
C GLU A 152 -13.27 -12.34 16.27
N GLU A 153 -13.07 -11.24 15.53
CA GLU A 153 -13.73 -9.96 15.81
C GLU A 153 -14.97 -9.71 14.94
N GLY A 154 -15.14 -10.46 13.84
CA GLY A 154 -16.19 -10.25 12.85
C GLY A 154 -17.30 -11.30 12.88
N THR A 155 -18.46 -10.91 12.37
CA THR A 155 -19.60 -11.83 12.13
C THR A 155 -19.43 -12.50 10.77
N ARG A 156 -19.36 -13.81 10.76
CA ARG A 156 -19.23 -14.61 9.53
C ARG A 156 -20.55 -14.57 8.73
N VAL A 157 -20.41 -14.33 7.43
CA VAL A 157 -21.55 -14.34 6.49
C VAL A 157 -21.26 -15.26 5.30
N HIS A 158 -22.32 -15.80 4.70
CA HIS A 158 -22.24 -16.68 3.56
C HIS A 158 -23.04 -16.15 2.38
N SER A 159 -22.64 -16.54 1.17
CA SER A 159 -23.42 -16.25 -0.03
C SER A 159 -24.75 -16.99 0.00
N VAL A 160 -25.83 -16.27 -0.19
CA VAL A 160 -27.17 -16.86 -0.38
C VAL A 160 -27.30 -17.48 -1.77
N ALA A 161 -26.59 -16.94 -2.76
CA ALA A 161 -26.59 -17.45 -4.14
C ALA A 161 -25.83 -18.77 -4.28
N ASP A 162 -24.83 -19.03 -3.43
CA ASP A 162 -24.08 -20.28 -3.37
C ASP A 162 -23.91 -20.77 -1.92
N PRO A 163 -24.93 -21.42 -1.36
CA PRO A 163 -24.90 -21.90 0.04
C PRO A 163 -23.84 -22.96 0.32
N ASN A 164 -23.31 -23.60 -0.74
CA ASN A 164 -22.27 -24.63 -0.61
C ASN A 164 -20.85 -24.07 -0.77
N SER A 165 -20.73 -22.76 -1.01
CA SER A 165 -19.44 -22.11 -1.09
C SER A 165 -18.67 -22.26 0.23
N SER A 166 -17.42 -22.68 0.15
CA SER A 166 -16.51 -22.65 1.29
C SER A 166 -15.99 -21.26 1.60
N VAL A 167 -16.23 -20.31 0.68
CA VAL A 167 -15.83 -18.91 0.82
C VAL A 167 -16.80 -18.19 1.75
N ALA A 168 -16.27 -17.60 2.81
CA ALA A 168 -17.03 -16.79 3.76
C ALA A 168 -16.57 -15.34 3.71
N GLY A 169 -17.52 -14.43 3.92
CA GLY A 169 -17.23 -13.03 4.25
C GLY A 169 -17.30 -12.81 5.76
N TYR A 170 -16.82 -11.65 6.19
CA TYR A 170 -16.91 -11.23 7.59
C TYR A 170 -17.33 -9.77 7.66
N LEU A 171 -18.17 -9.45 8.64
CA LEU A 171 -18.64 -8.11 8.95
C LEU A 171 -18.07 -7.68 10.30
N VAL A 172 -17.33 -6.58 10.30
CA VAL A 172 -16.81 -5.97 11.53
C VAL A 172 -17.52 -4.62 11.71
N PHE A 173 -18.27 -4.46 12.79
CA PHE A 173 -19.02 -3.24 13.07
C PHE A 173 -18.20 -2.29 13.92
N ALA A 174 -18.33 -0.99 13.67
CA ALA A 174 -17.93 0.04 14.61
C ALA A 174 -18.75 -0.11 15.91
N SER A 175 -18.18 0.29 17.04
CA SER A 175 -18.81 0.14 18.36
C SER A 175 -20.16 0.84 18.49
N ASP A 176 -20.39 1.88 17.71
CA ASP A 176 -21.65 2.64 17.63
C ASP A 176 -22.52 2.23 16.43
N SER A 177 -22.12 1.22 15.70
CA SER A 177 -22.76 0.73 14.47
C SER A 177 -22.94 1.79 13.37
N SER A 178 -22.19 2.88 13.43
CA SER A 178 -22.21 3.94 12.40
C SER A 178 -21.61 3.46 11.09
N GLN A 179 -20.68 2.50 11.16
CA GLN A 179 -20.00 1.90 10.03
C GLN A 179 -19.90 0.38 10.20
N VAL A 180 -19.73 -0.31 9.10
CA VAL A 180 -19.35 -1.72 9.04
C VAL A 180 -18.30 -1.93 7.97
N GLU A 181 -17.28 -2.69 8.27
CA GLU A 181 -16.30 -3.10 7.30
C GLU A 181 -16.59 -4.54 6.87
N PHE A 182 -16.77 -4.74 5.56
CA PHE A 182 -17.03 -6.04 4.97
C PHE A 182 -15.75 -6.58 4.34
N PHE A 183 -15.31 -7.71 4.87
CA PHE A 183 -14.16 -8.46 4.38
C PHE A 183 -14.64 -9.65 3.56
N TYR A 184 -14.21 -9.71 2.31
CA TYR A 184 -14.41 -10.84 1.42
C TYR A 184 -13.07 -11.14 0.73
N PRO A 185 -12.78 -12.37 0.26
CA PRO A 185 -11.52 -12.64 -0.45
C PRO A 185 -11.25 -11.59 -1.52
N GLU A 186 -10.05 -11.01 -1.47
CA GLU A 186 -9.55 -9.97 -2.39
C GLU A 186 -10.24 -8.59 -2.32
N THR A 187 -11.18 -8.41 -1.38
CA THR A 187 -11.91 -7.14 -1.23
C THR A 187 -12.18 -6.83 0.24
N ASP A 188 -12.01 -5.58 0.61
CA ASP A 188 -12.50 -5.01 1.86
C ASP A 188 -13.11 -3.63 1.58
N VAL A 189 -14.29 -3.40 2.13
CA VAL A 189 -15.02 -2.15 1.93
C VAL A 189 -15.64 -1.67 3.23
N VAL A 190 -15.54 -0.37 3.50
CA VAL A 190 -16.20 0.28 4.62
C VAL A 190 -17.53 0.85 4.12
N LEU A 191 -18.62 0.48 4.80
CA LEU A 191 -19.97 0.89 4.49
C LEU A 191 -20.47 1.82 5.60
N ASP A 192 -21.07 2.94 5.23
CA ASP A 192 -21.66 3.90 6.15
C ASP A 192 -23.12 3.57 6.45
N ARG A 193 -23.54 3.75 7.71
CA ARG A 193 -24.92 3.58 8.11
C ARG A 193 -25.79 4.70 7.57
N ARG A 194 -26.88 4.31 6.92
CA ARG A 194 -27.93 5.21 6.39
C ARG A 194 -29.30 4.73 6.82
N THR A 195 -30.30 5.57 6.67
CA THR A 195 -31.68 5.22 6.98
C THR A 195 -32.51 5.34 5.70
N ARG A 196 -33.19 4.28 5.36
CA ARG A 196 -34.15 4.27 4.26
C ARG A 196 -35.38 5.13 4.58
N PRO A 197 -36.19 5.54 3.56
CA PRO A 197 -37.41 6.28 3.78
C PRO A 197 -38.43 5.56 4.66
N ASP A 198 -38.39 4.23 4.73
CA ASP A 198 -39.25 3.40 5.60
C ASP A 198 -38.72 3.30 7.05
N GLY A 199 -37.59 3.95 7.36
CA GLY A 199 -36.94 3.92 8.67
C GLY A 199 -35.96 2.76 8.88
N THR A 200 -35.80 1.86 7.92
CA THR A 200 -34.90 0.71 8.04
C THR A 200 -33.43 1.15 7.97
N PRO A 201 -32.60 0.78 8.95
CA PRO A 201 -31.17 1.02 8.88
C PRO A 201 -30.53 0.12 7.82
N VAL A 202 -29.61 0.68 7.03
CA VAL A 202 -28.81 -0.02 6.03
C VAL A 202 -27.40 0.53 6.07
N TRP A 203 -26.45 -0.25 5.55
CA TRP A 203 -25.07 0.20 5.35
C TRP A 203 -24.72 0.06 3.87
N ASN A 204 -24.20 1.10 3.25
CA ASN A 204 -23.77 1.11 1.86
C ASN A 204 -22.63 2.10 1.61
N VAL A 205 -22.00 1.96 0.44
CA VAL A 205 -21.13 3.01 -0.11
C VAL A 205 -22.01 4.09 -0.72
N GLU A 206 -21.54 5.33 -0.70
CA GLU A 206 -22.21 6.43 -1.38
C GLU A 206 -22.34 6.14 -2.88
N ASP A 207 -23.49 6.44 -3.44
CA ASP A 207 -23.83 6.21 -4.87
C ASP A 207 -23.81 4.73 -5.33
N ASP A 208 -23.86 3.76 -4.39
CA ASP A 208 -23.99 2.34 -4.71
C ASP A 208 -25.37 1.83 -4.31
N ASP A 209 -26.03 1.12 -5.21
CA ASP A 209 -27.33 0.48 -4.98
C ASP A 209 -27.21 -0.80 -4.13
N THR A 210 -25.99 -1.30 -3.93
CA THR A 210 -25.72 -2.47 -3.09
C THR A 210 -25.68 -2.05 -1.62
N TYR A 211 -26.40 -2.74 -0.77
CA TYR A 211 -26.47 -2.43 0.65
C TYR A 211 -26.54 -3.68 1.52
N LEU A 212 -26.01 -3.55 2.73
CA LEU A 212 -26.22 -4.51 3.81
C LEU A 212 -27.46 -4.09 4.61
N VAL A 213 -28.31 -5.04 4.93
CA VAL A 213 -29.46 -4.84 5.82
C VAL A 213 -29.49 -5.95 6.86
N GLU A 214 -29.78 -5.58 8.09
CA GLU A 214 -30.10 -6.55 9.14
C GLU A 214 -31.52 -7.08 8.92
N LYS A 215 -31.62 -8.39 8.70
CA LYS A 215 -32.89 -9.04 8.53
C LYS A 215 -33.29 -9.67 9.88
N ALA A 216 -34.44 -9.25 10.43
CA ALA A 216 -35.00 -9.93 11.59
C ALA A 216 -35.23 -11.40 11.25
N GLU A 217 -34.79 -12.31 12.13
CA GLU A 217 -35.14 -13.73 12.03
C GLU A 217 -36.68 -13.81 12.11
N SER A 218 -37.29 -14.30 11.05
CA SER A 218 -38.72 -14.68 11.11
C SER A 218 -38.80 -15.95 11.95
N GLU A 219 -39.40 -15.85 13.12
CA GLU A 219 -39.84 -17.01 13.92
C GLU A 219 -40.68 -17.99 13.11
#